data_dc5adb9892e66d25cd49d2336c91b2ef
#
_entry.id   dc5adb9892e66d25cd49d2336c91b2ef
#
_cell.length_a   1.000
_cell.length_b   1.000
_cell.length_c   1.000
_cell.angle_alpha   90.00
_cell.angle_beta   90.00
_cell.angle_gamma   90.00
#
_symmetry.space_group_name_H-M   'P 1'
#
loop_
_entity.id
_entity.type
_entity.pdbx_description
1 polymer ?
#
loop_
_entity_poly.entity_id
_entity_poly.type
_entity_poly.pdbx_seq_one_letter_code
_entity_poly.pdbx_strand_id
1 'polypeptide(L)'
;CMKKFFALILICTLCLVLCACGQQAQAPETDGGVNIVATVFPAYDFARQIAGDDGNVTLLIPPGSEAHSYEPTPQDIIRIQGCDLLVCNGGESEAWLDEILGGMDREIPAVVMLDCVDALTEEVKEGMQVHGHDHGHDDHDHDEHDGHDHDDHEEHEEEYDEHVWTSPVNAQLICRAISAALCEADPAHASDY
;
A
#
# COMPACT_ATOMS: atom_id res chain seq x y z
N CYS A 1 21.43 18.16 -58.10
CA CYS A 1 21.27 16.82 -57.51
C CYS A 1 21.84 16.69 -56.09
N MET A 2 23.02 17.21 -55.79
CA MET A 2 23.68 17.08 -54.48
C MET A 2 22.89 17.66 -53.29
N LYS A 3 22.29 18.88 -53.46
CA LYS A 3 21.52 19.50 -52.36
C LYS A 3 20.28 18.67 -51.94
N LYS A 4 19.62 17.97 -52.86
CA LYS A 4 18.49 17.09 -52.56
C LYS A 4 18.93 15.80 -51.83
N PHE A 5 20.13 15.31 -52.15
CA PHE A 5 20.71 14.15 -51.53
C PHE A 5 21.10 14.41 -50.05
N PHE A 6 21.71 15.60 -49.80
CA PHE A 6 22.04 16.04 -48.43
C PHE A 6 20.78 16.27 -47.58
N ALA A 7 19.72 16.82 -48.16
CA ALA A 7 18.44 17.02 -47.48
C ALA A 7 17.79 15.66 -47.08
N LEU A 8 17.87 14.65 -47.95
CA LEU A 8 17.32 13.33 -47.68
C LEU A 8 18.07 12.62 -46.55
N ILE A 9 19.41 12.72 -46.55
CA ILE A 9 20.25 12.15 -45.48
C ILE A 9 19.95 12.83 -44.13
N LEU A 10 19.78 14.17 -44.14
CA LEU A 10 19.47 14.92 -42.91
C LEU A 10 18.10 14.54 -42.34
N ILE A 11 17.10 14.31 -43.20
CA ILE A 11 15.75 13.87 -42.77
C ILE A 11 15.83 12.43 -42.22
N CYS A 12 16.56 11.51 -42.86
CA CYS A 12 16.72 10.15 -42.39
C CYS A 12 17.45 10.10 -41.04
N THR A 13 18.49 10.90 -40.83
CA THR A 13 19.19 10.97 -39.54
C THR A 13 18.31 11.56 -38.44
N LEU A 14 17.48 12.56 -38.74
CA LEU A 14 16.54 13.16 -37.81
C LEU A 14 15.44 12.16 -37.41
N CYS A 15 14.92 11.37 -38.35
CA CYS A 15 13.94 10.33 -38.08
C CYS A 15 14.54 9.17 -37.21
N LEU A 16 15.80 8.81 -37.41
CA LEU A 16 16.49 7.79 -36.61
C LEU A 16 16.70 8.24 -35.14
N VAL A 17 16.93 9.52 -34.90
CA VAL A 17 17.10 10.07 -33.54
C VAL A 17 15.76 10.15 -32.79
N LEU A 18 14.63 10.37 -33.49
CA LEU A 18 13.31 10.39 -32.88
C LEU A 18 12.78 9.00 -32.49
N CYS A 19 13.28 7.91 -33.09
CA CYS A 19 12.92 6.54 -32.70
C CYS A 19 13.67 6.06 -31.44
N ALA A 20 14.69 6.77 -30.94
CA ALA A 20 15.52 6.32 -29.82
C ALA A 20 15.01 6.78 -28.44
N CYS A 21 13.94 7.57 -28.36
CA CYS A 21 13.39 8.08 -27.11
C CYS A 21 12.06 7.41 -26.70
N GLY A 22 11.83 6.17 -27.12
CA GLY A 22 10.80 5.30 -26.56
C GLY A 22 11.40 4.40 -25.48
N GLN A 23 11.84 4.95 -24.35
CA GLN A 23 12.05 4.18 -23.16
C GLN A 23 10.66 3.85 -22.61
N GLN A 24 10.05 2.77 -23.13
CA GLN A 24 8.99 2.09 -22.41
C GLN A 24 9.57 1.75 -21.04
N ALA A 25 8.94 2.28 -19.99
CA ALA A 25 9.11 1.71 -18.66
C ALA A 25 8.79 0.22 -18.82
N GLN A 26 9.82 -0.63 -18.82
CA GLN A 26 9.66 -2.06 -18.74
C GLN A 26 8.94 -2.30 -17.42
N ALA A 27 7.70 -2.80 -17.51
CA ALA A 27 7.15 -3.58 -16.42
C ALA A 27 8.24 -4.61 -16.04
N PRO A 28 8.46 -4.88 -14.75
CA PRO A 28 9.43 -5.89 -14.34
C PRO A 28 9.10 -7.15 -15.14
N GLU A 29 10.08 -7.67 -15.89
CA GLU A 29 9.95 -8.96 -16.56
C GLU A 29 9.77 -9.95 -15.41
N THR A 30 8.55 -10.48 -15.29
CA THR A 30 8.21 -11.52 -14.34
C THR A 30 8.96 -12.76 -14.79
N ASP A 31 10.02 -13.10 -14.11
CA ASP A 31 10.71 -14.39 -14.27
C ASP A 31 9.83 -15.49 -13.63
N GLY A 32 8.62 -15.63 -14.13
CA GLY A 32 7.69 -16.73 -13.85
C GLY A 32 7.12 -16.81 -12.43
N GLY A 33 7.50 -15.93 -11.49
CA GLY A 33 7.05 -15.95 -10.11
C GLY A 33 5.84 -15.07 -9.82
N VAL A 34 5.15 -15.31 -8.69
CA VAL A 34 4.01 -14.50 -8.23
C VAL A 34 4.47 -13.10 -7.82
N ASN A 35 3.76 -12.06 -8.28
CA ASN A 35 4.08 -10.66 -7.95
C ASN A 35 3.31 -10.22 -6.72
N ILE A 36 4.02 -9.90 -5.66
CA ILE A 36 3.47 -9.52 -4.38
C ILE A 36 3.84 -8.06 -4.11
N VAL A 37 2.86 -7.27 -3.72
CA VAL A 37 3.08 -5.91 -3.23
C VAL A 37 2.80 -5.89 -1.73
N ALA A 38 3.73 -5.34 -0.95
CA ALA A 38 3.58 -5.17 0.49
C ALA A 38 3.68 -3.69 0.85
N THR A 39 2.80 -3.19 1.71
CA THR A 39 2.77 -1.78 2.10
C THR A 39 3.87 -1.44 3.09
N VAL A 40 3.98 -2.18 4.19
CA VAL A 40 4.91 -1.96 5.29
C VAL A 40 5.96 -3.06 5.39
N PHE A 41 7.07 -2.75 6.09
CA PHE A 41 8.19 -3.69 6.20
C PHE A 41 7.83 -5.06 6.80
N PRO A 42 7.00 -5.18 7.87
CA PRO A 42 6.62 -6.49 8.39
C PRO A 42 5.87 -7.36 7.36
N ALA A 43 4.93 -6.76 6.63
CA ALA A 43 4.21 -7.42 5.54
C ALA A 43 5.18 -7.90 4.44
N TYR A 44 6.12 -7.05 4.06
CA TYR A 44 7.17 -7.36 3.10
C TYR A 44 8.06 -8.52 3.54
N ASP A 45 8.54 -8.48 4.81
CA ASP A 45 9.47 -9.50 5.31
C ASP A 45 8.79 -10.87 5.43
N PHE A 46 7.54 -10.92 5.92
CA PHE A 46 6.77 -12.17 5.98
C PHE A 46 6.51 -12.73 4.57
N ALA A 47 5.99 -11.91 3.66
CA ALA A 47 5.70 -12.33 2.30
C ALA A 47 6.97 -12.85 1.60
N ARG A 48 8.08 -12.14 1.71
CA ARG A 48 9.35 -12.50 1.12
C ARG A 48 9.91 -13.83 1.65
N GLN A 49 9.79 -14.07 2.95
CA GLN A 49 10.28 -15.31 3.55
C GLN A 49 9.42 -16.52 3.17
N ILE A 50 8.11 -16.32 2.98
CA ILE A 50 7.20 -17.40 2.58
C ILE A 50 7.33 -17.68 1.08
N ALA A 51 7.34 -16.63 0.25
CA ALA A 51 7.42 -16.78 -1.20
C ALA A 51 8.78 -17.30 -1.69
N GLY A 52 9.87 -17.07 -0.92
CA GLY A 52 11.20 -17.54 -1.29
C GLY A 52 11.64 -17.04 -2.67
N ASP A 53 12.15 -17.97 -3.49
CA ASP A 53 12.61 -17.70 -4.85
C ASP A 53 11.45 -17.71 -5.88
N ASP A 54 10.26 -18.15 -5.48
CA ASP A 54 9.09 -18.28 -6.35
C ASP A 54 8.24 -17.00 -6.40
N GLY A 55 8.57 -15.97 -5.58
CA GLY A 55 7.84 -14.72 -5.54
C GLY A 55 8.68 -13.46 -5.65
N ASN A 56 8.14 -12.47 -6.36
CA ASN A 56 8.71 -11.13 -6.47
C ASN A 56 7.97 -10.19 -5.52
N VAL A 57 8.60 -9.84 -4.39
CA VAL A 57 7.97 -8.97 -3.38
C VAL A 57 8.49 -7.54 -3.51
N THR A 58 7.56 -6.60 -3.65
CA THR A 58 7.86 -5.16 -3.70
C THR A 58 7.33 -4.48 -2.45
N LEU A 59 8.20 -3.73 -1.75
CA LEU A 59 7.83 -2.88 -0.62
C LEU A 59 7.44 -1.49 -1.15
N LEU A 60 6.27 -0.98 -0.77
CA LEU A 60 5.80 0.36 -1.17
C LEU A 60 6.38 1.46 -0.27
N ILE A 61 6.16 1.36 1.04
CA ILE A 61 6.61 2.38 1.98
C ILE A 61 8.10 2.15 2.29
N PRO A 62 9.00 3.07 1.87
CA PRO A 62 10.43 2.89 2.08
C PRO A 62 10.78 2.81 3.58
N PRO A 63 11.82 2.07 3.96
CA PRO A 63 12.30 2.02 5.34
C PRO A 63 12.58 3.43 5.89
N GLY A 64 12.05 3.72 7.08
CA GLY A 64 12.20 5.03 7.75
C GLY A 64 11.16 6.08 7.35
N SER A 65 10.22 5.73 6.48
CA SER A 65 9.00 6.52 6.22
C SER A 65 7.88 6.06 7.13
N GLU A 66 6.99 7.01 7.48
CA GLU A 66 5.80 6.72 8.28
C GLU A 66 4.60 6.40 7.38
N ALA A 67 3.80 5.41 7.79
CA ALA A 67 2.63 4.98 7.04
C ALA A 67 1.52 6.04 7.03
N HIS A 68 1.28 6.72 8.17
CA HIS A 68 0.27 7.77 8.31
C HIS A 68 0.45 8.99 7.38
N SER A 69 1.69 9.27 6.98
CA SER A 69 2.01 10.40 6.10
C SER A 69 2.39 9.97 4.68
N TYR A 70 2.19 8.69 4.35
CA TYR A 70 2.55 8.17 3.05
C TYR A 70 1.55 8.58 1.98
N GLU A 71 2.06 9.23 0.94
CA GLU A 71 1.31 9.57 -0.26
C GLU A 71 1.75 8.67 -1.41
N PRO A 72 0.90 7.73 -1.89
CA PRO A 72 1.27 6.81 -2.96
C PRO A 72 1.50 7.54 -4.27
N THR A 73 2.58 7.20 -4.94
CA THR A 73 2.91 7.74 -6.26
C THR A 73 2.10 7.04 -7.36
N PRO A 74 1.94 7.64 -8.55
CA PRO A 74 1.33 6.94 -9.69
C PRO A 74 2.02 5.60 -10.02
N GLN A 75 3.31 5.47 -9.73
CA GLN A 75 4.04 4.22 -9.94
C GLN A 75 3.63 3.15 -8.93
N ASP A 76 3.31 3.54 -7.69
CA ASP A 76 2.82 2.61 -6.67
C ASP A 76 1.43 2.08 -7.02
N ILE A 77 0.56 2.95 -7.54
CA ILE A 77 -0.76 2.55 -8.06
C ILE A 77 -0.61 1.52 -9.19
N ILE A 78 0.33 1.73 -10.12
CA ILE A 78 0.60 0.78 -11.20
C ILE A 78 1.10 -0.57 -10.64
N ARG A 79 1.95 -0.56 -9.60
CA ARG A 79 2.43 -1.78 -8.94
C ARG A 79 1.30 -2.55 -8.29
N ILE A 80 0.43 -1.86 -7.54
CA ILE A 80 -0.75 -2.46 -6.90
C ILE A 80 -1.68 -3.03 -7.98
N GLN A 81 -1.95 -2.29 -9.06
CA GLN A 81 -2.79 -2.77 -10.15
C GLN A 81 -2.23 -4.03 -10.84
N GLY A 82 -0.92 -4.19 -10.86
CA GLY A 82 -0.24 -5.29 -11.54
C GLY A 82 0.12 -6.48 -10.65
N CYS A 83 -0.12 -6.42 -9.33
CA CYS A 83 0.26 -7.52 -8.43
C CYS A 83 -0.78 -8.66 -8.46
N ASP A 84 -0.31 -9.85 -8.10
CA ASP A 84 -1.13 -11.04 -7.93
C ASP A 84 -1.67 -11.15 -6.50
N LEU A 85 -0.93 -10.58 -5.53
CA LEU A 85 -1.29 -10.51 -4.13
C LEU A 85 -0.82 -9.18 -3.51
N LEU A 86 -1.71 -8.53 -2.77
CA LEU A 86 -1.39 -7.39 -1.92
C LEU A 86 -1.33 -7.86 -0.46
N VAL A 87 -0.29 -7.46 0.28
CA VAL A 87 -0.20 -7.69 1.73
C VAL A 87 -0.06 -6.34 2.41
N CYS A 88 -1.05 -5.97 3.20
CA CYS A 88 -1.11 -4.66 3.86
C CYS A 88 -1.38 -4.82 5.36
N ASN A 89 -1.10 -3.76 6.12
CA ASN A 89 -1.40 -3.77 7.54
C ASN A 89 -2.89 -3.56 7.81
N GLY A 90 -3.49 -2.62 7.10
CA GLY A 90 -4.82 -2.10 7.38
C GLY A 90 -4.78 -1.02 8.47
N GLY A 91 -5.97 -0.58 8.91
CA GLY A 91 -6.12 0.46 9.91
C GLY A 91 -6.04 1.88 9.34
N GLU A 92 -6.03 2.87 10.24
CA GLU A 92 -6.06 4.29 9.86
C GLU A 92 -4.81 4.73 9.11
N SER A 93 -3.65 4.15 9.45
CA SER A 93 -2.38 4.48 8.79
C SER A 93 -2.36 4.13 7.30
N GLU A 94 -3.24 3.26 6.84
CA GLU A 94 -3.35 2.84 5.45
C GLU A 94 -4.71 3.15 4.81
N ALA A 95 -5.52 4.06 5.38
CA ALA A 95 -6.82 4.48 4.84
C ALA A 95 -6.75 4.95 3.36
N TRP A 96 -5.61 5.50 2.93
CA TRP A 96 -5.34 5.85 1.53
C TRP A 96 -5.47 4.65 0.56
N LEU A 97 -5.24 3.44 1.06
CA LEU A 97 -5.29 2.22 0.24
C LEU A 97 -6.72 1.89 -0.19
N ASP A 98 -7.70 2.11 0.68
CA ASP A 98 -9.11 1.86 0.39
C ASP A 98 -9.62 2.73 -0.76
N GLU A 99 -9.19 4.00 -0.81
CA GLU A 99 -9.53 4.91 -1.91
C GLU A 99 -8.95 4.41 -3.24
N ILE A 100 -7.72 3.91 -3.22
CA ILE A 100 -7.05 3.37 -4.41
C ILE A 100 -7.75 2.10 -4.88
N LEU A 101 -7.99 1.14 -3.98
CA LEU A 101 -8.64 -0.13 -4.30
C LEU A 101 -10.08 0.06 -4.78
N GLY A 102 -10.82 1.00 -4.16
CA GLY A 102 -12.17 1.37 -4.55
C GLY A 102 -12.28 2.01 -5.93
N GLY A 103 -11.19 2.61 -6.43
CA GLY A 103 -11.08 3.20 -7.76
C GLY A 103 -10.59 2.25 -8.86
N MET A 104 -10.26 1.00 -8.53
CA MET A 104 -9.75 0.04 -9.48
C MET A 104 -10.86 -0.75 -10.20
N ASP A 105 -10.66 -1.02 -11.49
CA ASP A 105 -11.58 -1.85 -12.31
C ASP A 105 -11.48 -3.35 -11.97
N ARG A 106 -10.43 -3.75 -11.26
CA ARG A 106 -10.12 -5.13 -10.89
C ARG A 106 -10.06 -5.27 -9.37
N GLU A 107 -10.70 -6.31 -8.85
CA GLU A 107 -10.50 -6.73 -7.46
C GLU A 107 -9.08 -7.30 -7.30
N ILE A 108 -8.33 -6.77 -6.33
CA ILE A 108 -6.97 -7.20 -6.01
C ILE A 108 -7.06 -8.17 -4.83
N PRO A 109 -6.57 -9.43 -4.95
CA PRO A 109 -6.47 -10.31 -3.79
C PRO A 109 -5.59 -9.67 -2.72
N ALA A 110 -6.10 -9.56 -1.49
CA ALA A 110 -5.38 -8.88 -0.41
C ALA A 110 -5.41 -9.69 0.88
N VAL A 111 -4.30 -9.63 1.62
CA VAL A 111 -4.20 -10.06 3.02
C VAL A 111 -4.01 -8.80 3.86
N VAL A 112 -5.00 -8.47 4.67
CA VAL A 112 -4.95 -7.39 5.65
C VAL A 112 -4.52 -7.99 6.98
N MET A 113 -3.36 -7.58 7.51
CA MET A 113 -2.76 -8.21 8.71
C MET A 113 -3.64 -8.01 9.95
N LEU A 114 -4.29 -6.86 10.08
CA LEU A 114 -5.24 -6.58 11.16
C LEU A 114 -6.42 -7.57 11.16
N ASP A 115 -6.93 -7.93 9.98
CA ASP A 115 -8.06 -8.86 9.87
C ASP A 115 -7.69 -10.32 10.18
N CYS A 116 -6.39 -10.63 10.23
CA CYS A 116 -5.90 -11.98 10.55
C CYS A 116 -5.92 -12.29 12.04
N VAL A 117 -6.14 -11.30 12.91
CA VAL A 117 -5.93 -11.38 14.35
C VAL A 117 -7.04 -10.68 15.14
N ASP A 118 -7.18 -11.04 16.41
CA ASP A 118 -7.99 -10.27 17.35
C ASP A 118 -7.12 -9.08 17.83
N ALA A 119 -7.24 -7.93 17.14
CA ALA A 119 -6.49 -6.74 17.50
C ALA A 119 -6.96 -6.19 18.84
N LEU A 120 -6.02 -5.71 19.67
CA LEU A 120 -6.32 -5.05 20.93
C LEU A 120 -6.64 -3.59 20.66
N THR A 121 -7.63 -3.05 21.39
CA THR A 121 -7.87 -1.60 21.42
C THR A 121 -6.68 -0.89 22.07
N GLU A 122 -6.30 0.26 21.53
CA GLU A 122 -5.20 1.06 22.06
C GLU A 122 -5.56 1.57 23.46
N GLU A 123 -4.79 1.17 24.48
CA GLU A 123 -4.95 1.70 25.83
C GLU A 123 -4.21 3.04 25.96
N VAL A 124 -4.95 4.15 25.95
CA VAL A 124 -4.38 5.47 26.28
C VAL A 124 -4.01 5.50 27.76
N LYS A 125 -2.72 5.42 28.06
CA LYS A 125 -2.20 5.55 29.44
C LYS A 125 -1.94 7.00 29.78
N GLU A 126 -2.24 7.35 31.05
CA GLU A 126 -2.00 8.70 31.60
C GLU A 126 -0.53 9.12 31.36
N GLY A 127 -0.32 10.15 30.53
CA GLY A 127 1.02 10.63 30.11
C GLY A 127 1.39 10.36 28.65
N MET A 128 0.62 9.61 27.90
CA MET A 128 0.75 9.53 26.45
C MET A 128 0.15 10.79 25.80
N GLN A 129 0.86 11.38 24.83
CA GLN A 129 0.29 12.46 24.03
C GLN A 129 -0.64 11.81 22.98
N VAL A 130 -1.92 11.99 23.16
CA VAL A 130 -2.91 11.65 22.13
C VAL A 130 -2.68 12.66 21.00
N HIS A 131 -2.27 12.19 19.82
CA HIS A 131 -2.21 13.00 18.61
C HIS A 131 -3.64 13.16 18.08
N GLY A 132 -4.46 13.95 18.81
CA GLY A 132 -5.77 14.34 18.31
C GLY A 132 -5.59 15.18 17.05
N HIS A 133 -6.26 14.82 16.00
CA HIS A 133 -6.40 15.64 14.80
C HIS A 133 -7.22 16.86 15.16
N ASP A 134 -6.50 17.97 15.49
CA ASP A 134 -7.10 19.29 15.76
C ASP A 134 -7.62 19.85 14.42
N HIS A 135 -8.89 19.62 14.14
CA HIS A 135 -9.61 20.34 13.10
C HIS A 135 -9.86 21.75 13.64
N GLY A 136 -8.95 22.66 13.36
CA GLY A 136 -9.07 24.07 13.70
C GLY A 136 -10.37 24.66 13.16
N HIS A 137 -11.35 24.83 14.03
CA HIS A 137 -12.51 25.65 13.77
C HIS A 137 -12.14 27.09 14.08
N ASP A 138 -12.14 27.93 13.04
CA ASP A 138 -12.05 29.39 13.14
C ASP A 138 -13.17 29.93 14.05
N ASP A 139 -12.76 30.76 14.99
CA ASP A 139 -13.62 31.50 15.93
C ASP A 139 -14.74 32.27 15.22
N HIS A 140 -15.97 31.94 15.52
CA HIS A 140 -17.09 32.85 15.39
C HIS A 140 -17.73 33.08 16.77
N ASP A 141 -17.47 34.29 17.30
CA ASP A 141 -18.20 34.87 18.42
C ASP A 141 -19.69 34.87 18.15
N HIS A 142 -20.49 34.21 18.99
CA HIS A 142 -21.89 34.53 19.22
C HIS A 142 -22.32 34.24 20.64
N ASP A 143 -22.90 35.32 21.22
CA ASP A 143 -23.46 35.47 22.56
C ASP A 143 -24.53 34.42 22.93
N GLU A 144 -24.47 34.11 24.23
CA GLU A 144 -25.50 33.67 25.18
C GLU A 144 -26.82 33.07 24.63
N HIS A 145 -27.04 31.75 24.84
CA HIS A 145 -28.34 31.20 25.18
C HIS A 145 -28.25 29.91 26.02
N ASP A 146 -29.12 29.89 27.05
CA ASP A 146 -29.38 28.88 28.07
C ASP A 146 -29.46 27.42 27.61
N GLY A 147 -28.85 26.53 28.41
CA GLY A 147 -29.32 25.24 28.89
C GLY A 147 -30.01 24.28 27.91
N HIS A 148 -29.22 23.39 27.32
CA HIS A 148 -29.68 22.05 26.98
C HIS A 148 -28.56 21.05 27.34
N ASP A 149 -28.88 20.15 28.30
CA ASP A 149 -28.14 18.92 28.53
C ASP A 149 -28.25 18.09 27.23
N HIS A 150 -27.19 18.13 26.42
CA HIS A 150 -26.96 17.12 25.42
C HIS A 150 -25.95 16.15 26.04
N ASP A 151 -26.42 14.95 26.35
CA ASP A 151 -25.56 13.78 26.48
C ASP A 151 -24.94 13.57 25.09
N ASP A 152 -23.82 14.25 24.86
CA ASP A 152 -22.91 13.96 23.77
C ASP A 152 -22.27 12.61 24.09
N HIS A 153 -22.89 11.54 23.63
CA HIS A 153 -22.19 10.30 23.39
C HIS A 153 -21.20 10.57 22.24
N GLU A 154 -20.04 11.07 22.59
CA GLU A 154 -18.88 10.96 21.73
C GLU A 154 -18.71 9.44 21.51
N GLU A 155 -19.11 8.96 20.35
CA GLU A 155 -18.70 7.66 19.85
C GLU A 155 -17.19 7.76 19.66
N HIS A 156 -16.44 7.43 20.72
CA HIS A 156 -15.00 7.18 20.60
C HIS A 156 -14.89 5.98 19.67
N GLU A 157 -14.51 6.22 18.43
CA GLU A 157 -14.07 5.15 17.56
C GLU A 157 -12.92 4.46 18.29
N GLU A 158 -13.11 3.18 18.60
CA GLU A 158 -12.08 2.40 19.29
C GLU A 158 -10.89 2.26 18.35
N GLU A 159 -9.81 2.98 18.63
CA GLU A 159 -8.56 2.89 17.89
C GLU A 159 -7.87 1.59 18.25
N TYR A 160 -7.50 0.79 17.24
CA TYR A 160 -6.83 -0.48 17.43
C TYR A 160 -5.31 -0.29 17.34
N ASP A 161 -4.57 -1.06 18.16
CA ASP A 161 -3.10 -1.12 18.03
C ASP A 161 -2.74 -1.79 16.69
N GLU A 162 -2.30 -0.97 15.75
CA GLU A 162 -1.93 -1.41 14.41
C GLU A 162 -0.61 -2.21 14.37
N HIS A 163 0.14 -2.32 15.49
CA HIS A 163 1.41 -3.04 15.56
C HIS A 163 1.22 -4.54 15.81
N VAL A 164 0.23 -5.14 15.17
CA VAL A 164 -0.21 -6.53 15.39
C VAL A 164 0.89 -7.57 15.17
N TRP A 165 1.85 -7.30 14.30
CA TRP A 165 2.97 -8.19 13.98
C TRP A 165 3.99 -8.35 15.12
N THR A 166 3.96 -7.48 16.12
CA THR A 166 4.88 -7.53 17.28
C THR A 166 4.61 -8.71 18.20
N SER A 167 3.40 -9.24 18.19
CA SER A 167 3.04 -10.47 18.89
C SER A 167 3.46 -11.71 18.08
N PRO A 168 4.28 -12.63 18.64
CA PRO A 168 4.65 -13.85 17.93
C PRO A 168 3.47 -14.77 17.58
N VAL A 169 2.38 -14.70 18.33
CA VAL A 169 1.15 -15.47 18.05
C VAL A 169 0.46 -14.87 16.82
N ASN A 170 0.30 -13.55 16.79
CA ASN A 170 -0.29 -12.83 15.66
C ASN A 170 0.56 -13.01 14.39
N ALA A 171 1.89 -12.90 14.52
CA ALA A 171 2.80 -13.14 13.40
C ALA A 171 2.59 -14.52 12.77
N GLN A 172 2.35 -15.57 13.58
CA GLN A 172 2.04 -16.91 13.06
C GLN A 172 0.70 -16.95 12.30
N LEU A 173 -0.34 -16.24 12.78
CA LEU A 173 -1.63 -16.17 12.11
C LEU A 173 -1.52 -15.43 10.78
N ILE A 174 -0.82 -14.30 10.77
CA ILE A 174 -0.54 -13.51 9.58
C ILE A 174 0.24 -14.33 8.54
N CYS A 175 1.32 -15.01 8.96
CA CYS A 175 2.10 -15.86 8.06
C CYS A 175 1.26 -16.99 7.44
N ARG A 176 0.35 -17.58 8.20
CA ARG A 176 -0.57 -18.61 7.66
C ARG A 176 -1.54 -18.04 6.64
N ALA A 177 -2.06 -16.83 6.88
CA ALA A 177 -2.95 -16.17 5.93
C ALA A 177 -2.21 -15.83 4.62
N ILE A 178 -0.99 -15.31 4.71
CA ILE A 178 -0.13 -15.03 3.55
C ILE A 178 0.18 -16.32 2.79
N SER A 179 0.59 -17.40 3.47
CA SER A 179 0.86 -18.70 2.84
C SER A 179 -0.39 -19.24 2.12
N ALA A 180 -1.56 -19.17 2.75
CA ALA A 180 -2.81 -19.61 2.12
C ALA A 180 -3.13 -18.79 0.86
N ALA A 181 -3.01 -17.46 0.92
CA ALA A 181 -3.24 -16.58 -0.21
C ALA A 181 -2.25 -16.82 -1.36
N LEU A 182 -0.98 -17.10 -1.05
CA LEU A 182 0.03 -17.47 -2.05
C LEU A 182 -0.30 -18.80 -2.74
N CYS A 183 -0.74 -19.81 -1.98
CA CYS A 183 -1.18 -21.09 -2.55
C CYS A 183 -2.36 -20.91 -3.53
N GLU A 184 -3.24 -19.92 -3.31
CA GLU A 184 -4.35 -19.59 -4.20
C GLU A 184 -3.88 -18.81 -5.44
N ALA A 185 -2.96 -17.84 -5.25
CA ALA A 185 -2.44 -17.00 -6.32
C ALA A 185 -1.50 -17.77 -7.27
N ASP A 186 -0.73 -18.72 -6.72
CA ASP A 186 0.23 -19.54 -7.44
C ASP A 186 0.14 -21.02 -7.02
N PRO A 187 -0.86 -21.76 -7.54
CA PRO A 187 -1.04 -23.17 -7.21
C PRO A 187 0.10 -24.08 -7.65
N ALA A 188 0.95 -23.62 -8.57
CA ALA A 188 2.07 -24.43 -9.07
C ALA A 188 3.15 -24.62 -7.98
N HIS A 189 3.35 -23.64 -7.11
CA HIS A 189 4.33 -23.64 -6.03
C HIS A 189 3.69 -23.76 -4.62
N ALA A 190 2.41 -24.15 -4.54
CA ALA A 190 1.68 -24.23 -3.27
C ALA A 190 2.32 -25.16 -2.22
N SER A 191 3.17 -26.12 -2.63
CA SER A 191 3.90 -26.97 -1.69
C SER A 191 5.14 -26.30 -1.07
N ASP A 192 5.58 -25.20 -1.64
CA ASP A 192 6.80 -24.50 -1.24
C ASP A 192 6.46 -23.35 -0.29
N TYR A 193 5.24 -22.81 -0.37
CA TYR A 193 4.67 -21.80 0.53
C TYR A 193 4.15 -22.42 1.83
#